data_11d16fccfff99c74ef0d9f7804fdb1e0
#
_entry.id   11d16fccfff99c74ef0d9f7804fdb1e0
#
_cell.length_a   1.000
_cell.length_b   1.000
_cell.length_c   1.000
_cell.angle_alpha   90.00
_cell.angle_beta   90.00
_cell.angle_gamma   90.00
#
_symmetry.space_group_name_H-M   'P 1'
#
loop_
_entity.id
_entity.type
_entity.pdbx_description
1 polymer ?
#
loop_
_entity_poly.entity_id
_entity_poly.type
_entity_poly.pdbx_seq_one_letter_code
_entity_poly.pdbx_strand_id
1 'polypeptide(L)'
;MYIEKDDYKAVCTDYEFGQLEADDYRSQAEASALETIASYTRHRYDIDAEFAKSGSERNAMLVQVAVNIALWLMIHRMPQKMGHDRRECLYQESIAWLKDVQSSKASPSLPTYTSEDGSEEDLRNPVKWGSQEPTSTMW
;
A
#
# COMPACT_ATOMS: atom_id res chain seq x y z
N MET A 1 12.23 7.39 -4.25
CA MET A 1 11.35 6.65 -3.32
C MET A 1 9.92 6.71 -3.81
N TYR A 2 9.17 5.65 -3.63
CA TYR A 2 7.79 5.60 -4.09
C TYR A 2 6.92 6.68 -3.44
N ILE A 3 7.11 6.91 -2.15
CA ILE A 3 6.39 7.96 -1.43
C ILE A 3 7.15 9.26 -1.58
N GLU A 4 6.46 10.30 -2.03
CA GLU A 4 7.08 11.61 -2.23
C GLU A 4 6.61 12.58 -1.15
N LYS A 5 7.39 13.60 -0.91
CA LYS A 5 7.09 14.56 0.16
C LYS A 5 5.72 15.21 0.00
N ASP A 6 5.33 15.49 -1.23
CA ASP A 6 4.04 16.12 -1.48
C ASP A 6 2.86 15.22 -1.18
N ASP A 7 3.08 13.91 -1.13
CA ASP A 7 1.98 12.98 -0.85
C ASP A 7 1.43 13.16 0.56
N TYR A 8 2.25 13.66 1.47
CA TYR A 8 1.81 13.88 2.85
C TYR A 8 0.86 15.06 3.00
N LYS A 9 0.83 15.95 2.01
CA LYS A 9 -0.02 17.13 2.09
C LYS A 9 -1.51 16.81 2.13
N ALA A 10 -1.89 15.64 1.65
CA ALA A 10 -3.28 15.23 1.66
C ALA A 10 -3.80 14.93 3.07
N VAL A 11 -2.92 14.59 4.00
CA VAL A 11 -3.32 14.15 5.34
C VAL A 11 -2.61 14.89 6.46
N CYS A 12 -1.62 15.73 6.14
CA CYS A 12 -0.87 16.49 7.13
C CYS A 12 -0.79 17.94 6.72
N THR A 13 -0.84 18.85 7.71
CA THR A 13 -0.47 20.23 7.45
C THR A 13 1.05 20.32 7.33
N ASP A 14 1.52 21.41 6.73
CA ASP A 14 2.97 21.63 6.62
C ASP A 14 3.64 21.65 7.99
N TYR A 15 2.95 22.24 8.97
CA TYR A 15 3.49 22.30 10.33
C TYR A 15 3.65 20.91 10.94
N GLU A 16 2.62 20.08 10.82
CA GLU A 16 2.67 18.73 11.35
C GLU A 16 3.77 17.90 10.67
N PHE A 17 3.84 18.01 9.37
CA PHE A 17 4.84 17.26 8.62
C PHE A 17 6.25 17.71 9.00
N GLY A 18 6.46 19.02 9.18
CA GLY A 18 7.76 19.52 9.62
C GLY A 18 8.18 18.96 10.96
N GLN A 19 7.24 18.79 11.90
CA GLN A 19 7.53 18.19 13.19
C GLN A 19 7.96 16.72 13.03
N LEU A 20 7.26 15.99 12.20
CA LEU A 20 7.55 14.57 11.98
C LEU A 20 8.87 14.39 11.23
N GLU A 21 9.12 15.23 10.23
CA GLU A 21 10.34 15.13 9.44
C GLU A 21 11.59 15.45 10.28
N ALA A 22 11.44 16.34 11.25
CA ALA A 22 12.56 16.73 12.11
C ALA A 22 13.10 15.57 12.96
N ASP A 23 12.31 14.52 13.15
CA ASP A 23 12.72 13.36 13.92
C ASP A 23 13.66 12.43 13.14
N ASP A 24 13.81 12.67 11.84
CA ASP A 24 14.71 11.92 10.97
C ASP A 24 14.42 10.41 10.94
N TYR A 25 13.17 10.05 11.08
CA TYR A 25 12.73 8.66 11.04
C TYR A 25 11.96 8.34 9.77
N ARG A 26 11.75 9.35 8.94
CA ARG A 26 10.86 9.24 7.78
C ARG A 26 11.24 8.13 6.81
N SER A 27 12.50 8.07 6.43
CA SER A 27 12.90 7.08 5.42
C SER A 27 12.71 5.66 5.93
N GLN A 28 12.96 5.43 7.21
CA GLN A 28 12.76 4.10 7.79
C GLN A 28 11.27 3.77 7.87
N ALA A 29 10.45 4.75 8.25
CA ALA A 29 9.00 4.54 8.30
C ALA A 29 8.43 4.24 6.91
N GLU A 30 8.91 4.96 5.90
CA GLU A 30 8.47 4.74 4.53
C GLU A 30 8.86 3.35 4.03
N ALA A 31 10.08 2.93 4.32
CA ALA A 31 10.53 1.59 3.93
C ALA A 31 9.68 0.51 4.60
N SER A 32 9.37 0.70 5.88
CA SER A 32 8.52 -0.25 6.60
C SER A 32 7.10 -0.27 6.05
N ALA A 33 6.57 0.89 5.68
CA ALA A 33 5.23 0.98 5.09
C ALA A 33 5.18 0.22 3.76
N LEU A 34 6.19 0.41 2.91
CA LEU A 34 6.22 -0.28 1.63
C LEU A 34 6.35 -1.79 1.80
N GLU A 35 7.14 -2.25 2.76
CA GLU A 35 7.24 -3.68 3.01
C GLU A 35 5.93 -4.26 3.57
N THR A 36 5.25 -3.49 4.41
CA THR A 36 3.93 -3.90 4.90
C THR A 36 2.98 -4.12 3.74
N ILE A 37 2.93 -3.18 2.81
CA ILE A 37 2.08 -3.30 1.63
C ILE A 37 2.49 -4.52 0.81
N ALA A 38 3.79 -4.69 0.59
CA ALA A 38 4.28 -5.81 -0.21
C ALA A 38 3.90 -7.15 0.40
N SER A 39 3.90 -7.25 1.72
CA SER A 39 3.57 -8.50 2.39
C SER A 39 2.12 -8.92 2.15
N TYR A 40 1.21 -7.97 1.89
CA TYR A 40 -0.19 -8.30 1.61
C TYR A 40 -0.45 -8.52 0.12
N THR A 41 0.41 -8.01 -0.77
CA THR A 41 0.09 -7.95 -2.20
C THR A 41 1.01 -8.77 -3.09
N ARG A 42 2.17 -9.15 -2.55
CA ARG A 42 3.22 -9.80 -3.35
C ARG A 42 2.77 -11.10 -4.01
N HIS A 43 1.82 -11.78 -3.43
CA HIS A 43 1.37 -13.06 -3.94
C HIS A 43 0.53 -12.93 -5.23
N ARG A 44 -0.05 -11.75 -5.48
CA ARG A 44 -0.90 -11.54 -6.64
C ARG A 44 -0.38 -10.49 -7.60
N TYR A 45 0.30 -9.50 -7.08
CA TYR A 45 0.71 -8.35 -7.88
C TYR A 45 2.22 -8.22 -7.90
N ASP A 46 2.75 -7.74 -9.01
CA ASP A 46 4.17 -7.39 -9.10
C ASP A 46 4.34 -6.03 -8.44
N ILE A 47 4.36 -6.03 -7.13
CA ILE A 47 4.38 -4.80 -6.36
C ILE A 47 5.70 -4.05 -6.51
N ASP A 48 6.79 -4.76 -6.80
CA ASP A 48 8.06 -4.11 -7.04
C ASP A 48 8.00 -3.25 -8.29
N ALA A 49 7.27 -3.69 -9.32
CA ALA A 49 7.07 -2.91 -10.52
C ALA A 49 6.27 -1.63 -10.22
N GLU A 50 5.29 -1.73 -9.32
CA GLU A 50 4.54 -0.55 -8.91
C GLU A 50 5.45 0.41 -8.14
N PHE A 51 6.26 -0.09 -7.24
CA PHE A 51 7.12 0.75 -6.41
C PHE A 51 8.23 1.43 -7.21
N ALA A 52 8.49 0.98 -8.42
CA ALA A 52 9.45 1.63 -9.31
C ALA A 52 8.88 2.85 -10.01
N LYS A 53 7.57 3.04 -9.94
CA LYS A 53 6.92 4.18 -10.59
C LYS A 53 7.08 5.46 -9.77
N SER A 54 6.84 6.59 -10.42
CA SER A 54 6.91 7.89 -9.77
C SER A 54 5.83 8.80 -10.31
N GLY A 55 5.56 9.88 -9.59
CA GLY A 55 4.60 10.89 -10.02
C GLY A 55 3.20 10.34 -10.20
N SER A 56 2.55 10.78 -11.24
CA SER A 56 1.15 10.42 -11.49
C SER A 56 0.97 9.01 -12.04
N GLU A 57 2.07 8.31 -12.33
CA GLU A 57 1.97 6.93 -12.78
C GLU A 57 1.69 5.96 -11.65
N ARG A 58 1.88 6.40 -10.42
CA ARG A 58 1.65 5.56 -9.25
C ARG A 58 0.16 5.37 -9.01
N ASN A 59 -0.21 4.22 -8.44
CA ASN A 59 -1.61 3.97 -8.06
C ASN A 59 -1.99 4.89 -6.90
N ALA A 60 -3.02 5.71 -7.11
CA ALA A 60 -3.39 6.75 -6.14
C ALA A 60 -3.80 6.17 -4.78
N MET A 61 -4.55 5.08 -4.81
CA MET A 61 -4.99 4.46 -3.54
C MET A 61 -3.81 3.88 -2.77
N LEU A 62 -2.89 3.26 -3.50
CA LEU A 62 -1.73 2.66 -2.86
C LEU A 62 -0.82 3.72 -2.24
N VAL A 63 -0.67 4.86 -2.91
CA VAL A 63 0.09 5.98 -2.35
C VAL A 63 -0.55 6.44 -1.04
N GLN A 64 -1.87 6.58 -1.03
CA GLN A 64 -2.58 7.01 0.16
C GLN A 64 -2.40 6.01 1.31
N VAL A 65 -2.51 4.73 1.02
CA VAL A 65 -2.31 3.67 2.01
C VAL A 65 -0.89 3.73 2.56
N ALA A 66 0.10 3.89 1.68
CA ALA A 66 1.50 3.95 2.08
C ALA A 66 1.77 5.15 3.01
N VAL A 67 1.20 6.30 2.67
CA VAL A 67 1.36 7.51 3.47
C VAL A 67 0.73 7.32 4.86
N ASN A 68 -0.47 6.74 4.91
CA ASN A 68 -1.15 6.52 6.18
C ASN A 68 -0.37 5.59 7.10
N ILE A 69 0.20 4.53 6.54
CA ILE A 69 1.00 3.59 7.33
C ILE A 69 2.29 4.27 7.81
N ALA A 70 2.96 5.01 6.92
CA ALA A 70 4.20 5.69 7.29
C ALA A 70 3.97 6.73 8.38
N LEU A 71 2.88 7.50 8.29
CA LEU A 71 2.55 8.49 9.31
C LEU A 71 2.26 7.85 10.65
N TRP A 72 1.55 6.72 10.65
CA TRP A 72 1.29 6.03 11.91
C TRP A 72 2.58 5.58 12.56
N LEU A 73 3.54 5.07 11.77
CA LEU A 73 4.83 4.66 12.30
C LEU A 73 5.63 5.85 12.82
N MET A 74 5.57 6.97 12.13
CA MET A 74 6.30 8.16 12.57
C MET A 74 5.72 8.75 13.85
N ILE A 75 4.39 8.76 13.98
CA ILE A 75 3.75 9.41 15.09
C ILE A 75 3.95 8.67 16.39
N HIS A 76 4.29 7.38 16.33
CA HIS A 76 4.61 6.62 17.54
C HIS A 76 5.79 7.20 18.29
N ARG A 77 6.64 7.94 17.61
CA ARG A 77 7.83 8.51 18.21
C ARG A 77 7.58 9.94 18.73
N MET A 78 6.38 10.45 18.55
CA MET A 78 6.05 11.82 18.91
C MET A 78 5.10 11.86 20.11
N PRO A 79 5.06 12.99 20.84
CA PRO A 79 4.09 13.14 21.93
C PRO A 79 2.67 13.02 21.42
N GLN A 80 1.75 12.71 22.29
CA GLN A 80 0.38 12.39 21.91
C GLN A 80 -0.45 13.55 21.44
N LYS A 81 0.14 14.62 20.99
CA LYS A 81 -0.59 15.80 20.56
C LYS A 81 -0.84 15.84 19.06
N MET A 82 -0.38 14.85 18.33
CA MET A 82 -0.37 14.88 16.87
C MET A 82 -1.54 14.12 16.26
N GLY A 83 -2.65 14.04 16.97
CA GLY A 83 -3.84 13.39 16.42
C GLY A 83 -3.73 11.88 16.34
N HIS A 84 -3.23 11.25 17.39
CA HIS A 84 -3.02 9.81 17.42
C HIS A 84 -4.28 9.01 17.04
N ASP A 85 -5.43 9.40 17.57
CA ASP A 85 -6.67 8.66 17.31
C ASP A 85 -7.02 8.67 15.83
N ARG A 86 -6.86 9.83 15.19
CA ARG A 86 -7.15 9.95 13.77
C ARG A 86 -6.16 9.14 12.95
N ARG A 87 -4.87 9.19 13.31
CA ARG A 87 -3.84 8.44 12.59
C ARG A 87 -4.04 6.94 12.76
N GLU A 88 -4.45 6.51 13.95
CA GLU A 88 -4.75 5.12 14.19
C GLU A 88 -5.91 4.65 13.32
N CYS A 89 -6.97 5.44 13.23
CA CYS A 89 -8.12 5.11 12.41
C CYS A 89 -7.73 4.97 10.95
N LEU A 90 -6.95 5.92 10.42
CA LEU A 90 -6.50 5.86 9.04
C LEU A 90 -5.57 4.67 8.79
N TYR A 91 -4.73 4.33 9.77
CA TYR A 91 -3.87 3.16 9.67
C TYR A 91 -4.72 1.89 9.61
N GLN A 92 -5.71 1.77 10.49
CA GLN A 92 -6.55 0.59 10.53
C GLN A 92 -7.37 0.43 9.25
N GLU A 93 -7.85 1.54 8.69
CA GLU A 93 -8.56 1.50 7.42
C GLU A 93 -7.64 1.04 6.29
N SER A 94 -6.39 1.50 6.31
CA SER A 94 -5.40 1.10 5.31
C SER A 94 -5.10 -0.39 5.39
N ILE A 95 -4.93 -0.92 6.61
CA ILE A 95 -4.67 -2.34 6.78
C ILE A 95 -5.90 -3.17 6.37
N ALA A 96 -7.11 -2.68 6.69
CA ALA A 96 -8.33 -3.37 6.28
C ALA A 96 -8.42 -3.46 4.76
N TRP A 97 -8.07 -2.37 4.05
CA TRP A 97 -8.06 -2.39 2.60
C TRP A 97 -7.04 -3.38 2.06
N LEU A 98 -5.85 -3.43 2.67
CA LEU A 98 -4.83 -4.39 2.24
C LEU A 98 -5.30 -5.83 2.44
N LYS A 99 -6.02 -6.09 3.53
CA LYS A 99 -6.59 -7.43 3.74
C LYS A 99 -7.64 -7.76 2.69
N ASP A 100 -8.42 -6.77 2.27
CA ASP A 100 -9.40 -6.97 1.21
C ASP A 100 -8.70 -7.25 -0.12
N VAL A 101 -7.61 -6.57 -0.41
CA VAL A 101 -6.81 -6.86 -1.60
C VAL A 101 -6.26 -8.29 -1.52
N GLN A 102 -5.74 -8.66 -0.36
CA GLN A 102 -5.17 -9.99 -0.18
C GLN A 102 -6.22 -11.08 -0.39
N SER A 103 -7.44 -10.84 0.03
CA SER A 103 -8.52 -11.82 -0.09
C SER A 103 -9.34 -11.66 -1.37
N SER A 104 -8.92 -10.79 -2.26
CA SER A 104 -9.58 -10.52 -3.54
C SER A 104 -10.92 -9.81 -3.44
N LYS A 105 -11.24 -9.23 -2.29
CA LYS A 105 -12.44 -8.41 -2.18
C LYS A 105 -12.26 -7.04 -2.80
N ALA A 106 -11.03 -6.57 -2.92
CA ALA A 106 -10.70 -5.34 -3.60
C ALA A 106 -9.71 -5.66 -4.73
N SER A 107 -9.83 -4.98 -5.84
CA SER A 107 -8.99 -5.25 -7.03
C SER A 107 -8.40 -3.95 -7.54
N PRO A 108 -7.33 -3.46 -6.92
CA PRO A 108 -6.69 -2.24 -7.39
C PRO A 108 -6.01 -2.45 -8.74
N SER A 109 -5.82 -1.36 -9.46
CA SER A 109 -5.13 -1.40 -10.75
C SER A 109 -3.62 -1.38 -10.49
N LEU A 110 -3.04 -2.55 -10.31
CA LEU A 110 -1.62 -2.71 -10.02
C LEU A 110 -1.00 -3.66 -11.05
N PRO A 111 0.31 -3.54 -11.30
CA PRO A 111 0.97 -4.48 -12.21
C PRO A 111 0.83 -5.90 -11.71
N THR A 112 0.63 -6.83 -12.65
CA THR A 112 0.59 -8.25 -12.32
C THR A 112 1.85 -8.90 -12.90
N TYR A 113 2.13 -10.11 -12.46
CA TYR A 113 3.26 -10.84 -13.00
C TYR A 113 2.95 -11.25 -14.44
N THR A 114 3.96 -11.17 -15.30
CA THR A 114 3.79 -11.53 -16.70
C THR A 114 4.49 -12.85 -17.00
N SER A 115 4.02 -13.55 -18.02
CA SER A 115 4.68 -14.78 -18.46
C SER A 115 5.90 -14.44 -19.32
N GLU A 116 6.70 -15.45 -19.62
CA GLU A 116 7.91 -15.24 -20.40
C GLU A 116 7.65 -14.75 -21.82
N ASP A 117 6.47 -14.99 -22.34
CA ASP A 117 6.14 -14.54 -23.68
C ASP A 117 5.57 -13.11 -23.70
N GLY A 118 5.58 -12.45 -22.56
CA GLY A 118 5.11 -11.08 -22.45
C GLY A 118 3.63 -10.93 -22.24
N SER A 119 2.89 -12.02 -22.11
CA SER A 119 1.47 -11.91 -21.81
C SER A 119 1.28 -11.47 -20.36
N GLU A 120 0.11 -10.98 -20.04
CA GLU A 120 -0.18 -10.54 -18.69
C GLU A 120 -0.65 -11.66 -17.78
N GLU A 121 -0.37 -12.87 -18.17
CA GLU A 121 -0.76 -14.00 -17.37
C GLU A 121 0.05 -14.02 -16.08
N ASP A 122 -0.65 -14.11 -14.97
CA ASP A 122 -0.02 -14.10 -13.65
C ASP A 122 0.39 -15.52 -13.26
N LEU A 123 1.68 -15.81 -13.39
CA LEU A 123 2.20 -17.14 -13.11
C LEU A 123 2.20 -17.49 -11.63
N ARG A 124 1.99 -16.51 -10.75
CA ARG A 124 1.95 -16.75 -9.31
C ARG A 124 0.55 -16.86 -8.75
N ASN A 125 -0.45 -16.72 -9.60
CA ASN A 125 -1.83 -16.74 -9.16
C ASN A 125 -2.53 -18.01 -9.64
N PRO A 126 -2.50 -19.09 -8.84
CA PRO A 126 -3.12 -20.34 -9.27
C PRO A 126 -4.61 -20.24 -9.36
N VAL A 127 -5.18 -19.18 -8.81
CA VAL A 127 -6.60 -19.06 -8.74
C VAL A 127 -7.25 -18.56 -9.98
N LYS A 128 -6.49 -18.08 -10.95
CA LYS A 128 -7.10 -17.49 -12.10
C LYS A 128 -8.03 -18.43 -12.81
N TRP A 129 -7.91 -19.69 -12.57
CA TRP A 129 -8.70 -20.57 -13.17
C TRP A 129 -9.86 -20.84 -12.46
N GLY A 130 -9.72 -20.77 -11.28
CA GLY A 130 -10.71 -21.04 -10.51
C GLY A 130 -11.97 -20.65 -10.91
N SER A 131 -11.78 -20.18 -11.59
CA SER A 131 -12.79 -19.75 -11.94
C SER A 131 -13.63 -20.55 -12.54
N GLN A 132 -13.54 -21.01 -12.74
CA GLN A 132 -14.31 -21.33 -13.40
C GLN A 132 -15.10 -22.21 -13.09
N GLU A 133 -15.04 -22.74 -12.97
CA GLU A 133 -15.83 -23.43 -12.90
C GLU A 133 -16.48 -23.61 -12.08
N PRO A 134 -16.78 -23.62 -11.87
CA PRO A 134 -17.46 -23.69 -11.18
C PRO A 134 -18.16 -24.03 -10.55
N THR A 135 -17.94 -24.23 -10.43
CA THR A 135 -18.38 -24.42 -9.95
C THR A 135 -19.20 -24.72 -9.50
N SER A 136 -19.07 -24.91 -9.80
CA SER A 136 -19.69 -25.07 -9.46
C SER A 136 -20.30 -25.55 -8.94
N THR A 137 -20.30 -25.82 -9.11
CA THR A 137 -20.78 -26.22 -8.67
C THR A 137 -21.13 -26.75 -7.99
N MET A 138 -21.18 -27.09 -7.97
CA MET A 138 -21.40 -27.47 -7.31
C MET A 138 -21.35 -27.63 -6.56
N TRP A 139 -21.18 -27.67 -6.48
CA TRP A 139 -21.02 -27.80 -5.65
C TRP A 139 -21.42 -27.65 -4.89
#